data_e664a7ab576c76330cecef0891844498
#
_entry.id   e664a7ab576c76330cecef0891844498
#
_cell.length_a   1.000
_cell.length_b   1.000
_cell.length_c   1.000
_cell.angle_alpha   90.00
_cell.angle_beta   90.00
_cell.angle_gamma   90.00
#
_symmetry.space_group_name_H-M   'P 1'
#
loop_
_entity.id
_entity.type
_entity.pdbx_description
1 polymer ?
#
loop_
_entity_poly.entity_id
_entity_poly.type
_entity_poly.pdbx_seq_one_letter_code
_entity_poly.pdbx_strand_id
1 'polypeptide(L)'
;SHNPEDLIRLYNASSQQGGDVCVGSRYVQGINIVNWPMSRLLMSFFASKYVKLITGMPINDSTAGFKCYKRKVLETIKLDNIQFVGYAFQIEMKFTSWKYGFNILEVPIVFTDRTKGTSKMSNSIFMEAFLGVIQMKIKSLFRDWEV
;
A
#
# COMPACT_ATOMS: atom_id res chain seq x y z
N SER A 1 -16.94 -1.01 3.61
CA SER A 1 -15.69 -0.34 3.22
C SER A 1 -15.12 -0.93 1.93
N HIS A 2 -14.83 -2.23 1.88
CA HIS A 2 -14.42 -2.90 0.64
C HIS A 2 -15.53 -3.79 0.14
N ASN A 3 -15.77 -3.78 -1.18
CA ASN A 3 -16.69 -4.73 -1.79
C ASN A 3 -16.04 -6.11 -1.83
N PRO A 4 -16.69 -7.17 -1.30
CA PRO A 4 -16.18 -8.54 -1.38
C PRO A 4 -15.89 -9.03 -2.81
N GLU A 5 -16.62 -8.55 -3.80
CA GLU A 5 -16.41 -8.90 -5.22
C GLU A 5 -15.03 -8.43 -5.73
N ASP A 6 -14.47 -7.36 -5.15
CA ASP A 6 -13.13 -6.89 -5.50
C ASP A 6 -12.05 -7.91 -5.12
N LEU A 7 -12.33 -8.84 -4.20
CA LEU A 7 -11.40 -9.93 -3.87
C LEU A 7 -11.14 -10.83 -5.09
N ILE A 8 -12.20 -11.14 -5.83
CA ILE A 8 -12.09 -11.95 -7.06
C ILE A 8 -11.25 -11.21 -8.11
N ARG A 9 -11.44 -9.89 -8.23
CA ARG A 9 -10.66 -9.05 -9.16
C ARG A 9 -9.17 -9.01 -8.80
N LEU A 10 -8.83 -8.89 -7.50
CA LEU A 10 -7.45 -8.95 -7.04
C LEU A 10 -6.83 -10.33 -7.30
N TYR A 11 -7.58 -11.41 -7.02
CA TYR A 11 -7.13 -12.76 -7.28
C TYR A 11 -6.86 -13.00 -8.77
N ASN A 12 -7.76 -12.58 -9.64
CA ASN A 12 -7.60 -12.69 -11.09
C ASN A 12 -6.40 -11.87 -11.60
N ALA A 13 -6.16 -10.69 -11.05
CA ALA A 13 -4.97 -9.90 -11.37
C ALA A 13 -3.67 -10.63 -10.98
N SER A 14 -3.69 -11.37 -9.88
CA SER A 14 -2.56 -12.20 -9.47
C SER A 14 -2.38 -13.45 -10.33
N SER A 15 -3.47 -14.17 -10.61
CA SER A 15 -3.42 -15.48 -11.29
C SER A 15 -3.29 -15.37 -12.81
N GLN A 16 -3.92 -14.35 -13.43
CA GLN A 16 -4.04 -14.25 -14.88
C GLN A 16 -3.22 -13.11 -15.49
N GLN A 17 -2.94 -12.03 -14.74
CA GLN A 17 -2.24 -10.85 -15.24
C GLN A 17 -0.79 -10.75 -14.75
N GLY A 18 -0.29 -11.75 -14.03
CA GLY A 18 1.09 -11.82 -13.59
C GLY A 18 1.44 -10.93 -12.38
N GLY A 19 0.46 -10.41 -11.65
CA GLY A 19 0.72 -9.67 -10.41
C GLY A 19 1.25 -10.59 -9.31
N ASP A 20 2.38 -10.24 -8.72
CA ASP A 20 2.89 -10.93 -7.54
C ASP A 20 2.29 -10.34 -6.26
N VAL A 21 2.06 -9.03 -6.28
CA VAL A 21 1.29 -8.28 -5.28
C VAL A 21 0.19 -7.52 -6.01
N CYS A 22 -1.08 -7.72 -5.64
CA CYS A 22 -2.20 -6.99 -6.22
C CYS A 22 -2.83 -6.10 -5.15
N VAL A 23 -2.93 -4.81 -5.43
CA VAL A 23 -3.39 -3.77 -4.52
C VAL A 23 -4.72 -3.20 -4.99
N GLY A 24 -5.74 -3.24 -4.14
CA GLY A 24 -6.99 -2.51 -4.39
C GLY A 24 -6.74 -1.01 -4.23
N SER A 25 -6.62 -0.30 -5.34
CA SER A 25 -6.22 1.10 -5.38
C SER A 25 -7.41 2.04 -5.54
N ARG A 26 -7.42 3.08 -4.71
CA ARG A 26 -8.41 4.17 -4.76
C ARG A 26 -8.04 5.26 -5.77
N TYR A 27 -6.80 5.23 -6.28
CA TYR A 27 -6.18 6.34 -7.02
C TYR A 27 -5.63 5.97 -8.40
N VAL A 28 -5.66 4.72 -8.81
CA VAL A 28 -5.07 4.27 -10.10
C VAL A 28 -5.87 4.76 -11.31
N GLN A 29 -7.18 4.92 -11.18
CA GLN A 29 -8.07 5.44 -12.21
C GLN A 29 -8.90 6.62 -11.68
N GLY A 30 -8.23 7.68 -11.26
CA GLY A 30 -8.87 8.82 -10.59
C GLY A 30 -9.04 8.59 -9.09
N ILE A 31 -9.96 9.35 -8.48
CA ILE A 31 -10.26 9.27 -7.04
C ILE A 31 -11.57 8.51 -6.86
N ASN A 32 -11.50 7.28 -6.38
CA ASN A 32 -12.63 6.38 -6.20
C ASN A 32 -12.98 6.22 -4.71
N ILE A 33 -13.38 7.30 -4.08
CA ILE A 33 -13.69 7.36 -2.64
C ILE A 33 -15.06 8.00 -2.45
N VAL A 34 -15.90 7.38 -1.64
CA VAL A 34 -17.26 7.82 -1.33
C VAL A 34 -17.38 8.14 0.15
N ASN A 35 -17.99 9.27 0.47
CA ASN A 35 -18.32 9.74 1.83
C ASN A 35 -17.12 10.03 2.76
N TRP A 36 -15.95 10.38 2.21
CA TRP A 36 -14.86 10.88 3.04
C TRP A 36 -14.92 12.41 3.19
N PRO A 37 -14.57 12.94 4.36
CA PRO A 37 -14.28 14.36 4.49
C PRO A 37 -13.14 14.75 3.55
N MET A 38 -13.25 15.93 2.92
CA MET A 38 -12.26 16.42 1.96
C MET A 38 -10.84 16.46 2.55
N SER A 39 -10.68 16.84 3.80
CA SER A 39 -9.39 16.87 4.49
C SER A 39 -8.73 15.51 4.56
N ARG A 40 -9.48 14.46 4.85
CA ARG A 40 -8.99 13.08 4.90
C ARG A 40 -8.60 12.57 3.52
N LEU A 41 -9.40 12.89 2.51
CA LEU A 41 -9.13 12.54 1.12
C LEU A 41 -7.81 13.16 0.66
N LEU A 42 -7.65 14.47 0.84
CA LEU A 42 -6.45 15.20 0.45
C LEU A 42 -5.21 14.67 1.20
N MET A 43 -5.32 14.46 2.50
CA MET A 43 -4.22 13.90 3.30
C MET A 43 -3.79 12.52 2.79
N SER A 44 -4.72 11.61 2.51
CA SER A 44 -4.42 10.27 1.98
C SER A 44 -3.81 10.34 0.57
N PHE A 45 -4.34 11.20 -0.30
CA PHE A 45 -3.85 11.38 -1.66
C PHE A 45 -2.41 11.93 -1.67
N PHE A 46 -2.16 13.01 -0.92
CA PHE A 46 -0.83 13.60 -0.85
C PHE A 46 0.18 12.71 -0.12
N ALA A 47 -0.25 11.93 0.88
CA ALA A 47 0.60 10.92 1.51
C ALA A 47 1.09 9.89 0.47
N SER A 48 0.22 9.41 -0.41
CA SER A 48 0.63 8.47 -1.47
C SER A 48 1.56 9.13 -2.49
N LYS A 49 1.35 10.39 -2.84
CA LYS A 49 2.27 11.15 -3.71
C LYS A 49 3.64 11.35 -3.08
N TYR A 50 3.67 11.68 -1.80
CA TYR A 50 4.91 11.80 -1.01
C TYR A 50 5.69 10.48 -1.00
N VAL A 51 5.03 9.36 -0.69
CA VAL A 51 5.68 8.04 -0.69
C VAL A 51 6.27 7.72 -2.07
N LYS A 52 5.51 7.96 -3.13
CA LYS A 52 5.99 7.76 -4.51
C LYS A 52 7.23 8.60 -4.82
N LEU A 53 7.24 9.87 -4.41
CA LEU A 53 8.36 10.79 -4.62
C LEU A 53 9.62 10.33 -3.87
N ILE A 54 9.51 9.98 -2.59
CA ILE A 54 10.65 9.60 -1.74
C ILE A 54 11.19 8.22 -2.11
N THR A 55 10.31 7.24 -2.31
CA THR A 55 10.73 5.85 -2.53
C THR A 55 11.05 5.54 -4.00
N GLY A 56 10.42 6.22 -4.94
CA GLY A 56 10.43 5.89 -6.36
C GLY A 56 9.52 4.72 -6.74
N MET A 57 8.76 4.17 -5.79
CA MET A 57 7.86 3.04 -6.03
C MET A 57 6.70 3.43 -6.96
N PRO A 58 6.45 2.72 -8.07
CA PRO A 58 5.49 3.13 -9.10
C PRO A 58 4.05 2.77 -8.73
N ILE A 59 3.60 3.13 -7.52
CA ILE A 59 2.27 2.83 -6.98
C ILE A 59 1.55 4.14 -6.68
N ASN A 60 0.26 4.22 -7.02
CA ASN A 60 -0.57 5.39 -6.77
C ASN A 60 -1.25 5.36 -5.40
N ASP A 61 -1.51 4.17 -4.83
CA ASP A 61 -2.11 4.01 -3.50
C ASP A 61 -1.20 3.23 -2.56
N SER A 62 -0.19 3.91 -2.03
CA SER A 62 0.80 3.30 -1.14
C SER A 62 0.24 2.90 0.23
N THR A 63 -0.82 3.55 0.69
CA THR A 63 -1.43 3.32 2.01
C THR A 63 -2.57 2.29 1.99
N ALA A 64 -2.96 1.79 0.81
CA ALA A 64 -4.02 0.79 0.68
C ALA A 64 -3.71 -0.49 1.48
N GLY A 65 -4.69 -0.93 2.26
CA GLY A 65 -4.61 -2.15 3.06
C GLY A 65 -5.23 -3.39 2.39
N PHE A 66 -6.07 -3.20 1.37
CA PHE A 66 -6.72 -4.30 0.65
C PHE A 66 -5.79 -4.83 -0.44
N LYS A 67 -5.22 -6.01 -0.19
CA LYS A 67 -4.13 -6.56 -1.01
C LYS A 67 -4.18 -8.08 -1.09
N CYS A 68 -3.64 -8.61 -2.18
CA CYS A 68 -3.39 -10.03 -2.39
C CYS A 68 -1.88 -10.22 -2.66
N TYR A 69 -1.26 -11.18 -2.00
CA TYR A 69 0.14 -11.56 -2.20
C TYR A 69 0.24 -13.00 -2.68
N LYS A 70 1.11 -13.28 -3.64
CA LYS A 70 1.55 -14.65 -3.87
C LYS A 70 2.40 -15.13 -2.69
N ARG A 71 2.31 -16.41 -2.36
CA ARG A 71 3.05 -17.02 -1.26
C ARG A 71 4.56 -16.78 -1.35
N LYS A 72 5.14 -16.92 -2.54
CA LYS A 72 6.56 -16.67 -2.78
C LYS A 72 7.02 -15.27 -2.34
N VAL A 73 6.17 -14.24 -2.47
CA VAL A 73 6.50 -12.88 -2.03
C VAL A 73 6.67 -12.84 -0.52
N LEU A 74 5.73 -13.41 0.22
CA LEU A 74 5.76 -13.41 1.69
C LEU A 74 6.95 -14.21 2.24
N GLU A 75 7.32 -15.31 1.58
CA GLU A 75 8.49 -16.11 1.92
C GLU A 75 9.81 -15.35 1.66
N THR A 76 9.88 -14.62 0.54
CA THR A 76 11.08 -13.85 0.16
C THR A 76 11.32 -12.64 1.05
N ILE A 77 10.28 -11.86 1.35
CA ILE A 77 10.43 -10.61 2.11
C ILE A 77 10.79 -10.83 3.58
N LYS A 78 10.67 -12.07 4.09
CA LYS A 78 10.95 -12.44 5.50
C LYS A 78 10.21 -11.53 6.47
N LEU A 79 8.96 -11.86 6.75
CA LEU A 79 8.03 -11.02 7.53
C LEU A 79 8.59 -10.53 8.87
N ASP A 80 9.48 -11.30 9.50
CA ASP A 80 10.17 -10.92 10.73
C ASP A 80 11.07 -9.68 10.58
N ASN A 81 11.45 -9.33 9.36
CA ASN A 81 12.25 -8.14 9.05
C ASN A 81 11.41 -6.88 8.83
N ILE A 82 10.08 -7.00 8.82
CA ILE A 82 9.17 -5.87 8.72
C ILE A 82 9.08 -5.18 10.08
N GLN A 83 9.37 -3.87 10.11
CA GLN A 83 9.58 -3.14 11.35
C GLN A 83 8.42 -2.21 11.72
N PHE A 84 7.69 -1.73 10.73
CA PHE A 84 6.65 -0.74 10.94
C PHE A 84 5.27 -1.35 11.19
N VAL A 85 4.39 -0.55 11.78
CA VAL A 85 2.99 -0.88 12.04
C VAL A 85 2.05 0.09 11.34
N GLY A 86 0.76 -0.19 11.33
CA GLY A 86 -0.25 0.72 10.79
C GLY A 86 -0.07 1.07 9.30
N TYR A 87 -0.09 2.34 8.95
CA TYR A 87 0.08 2.78 7.56
C TYR A 87 1.50 2.59 7.04
N ALA A 88 2.50 2.78 7.89
CA ALA A 88 3.90 2.54 7.54
C ALA A 88 4.14 1.07 7.18
N PHE A 89 3.52 0.12 7.89
CA PHE A 89 3.51 -1.30 7.54
C PHE A 89 2.97 -1.53 6.12
N GLN A 90 1.86 -0.86 5.76
CA GLN A 90 1.29 -1.01 4.42
C GLN A 90 2.24 -0.55 3.32
N ILE A 91 3.00 0.50 3.59
CA ILE A 91 4.01 1.04 2.67
C ILE A 91 5.22 0.11 2.62
N GLU A 92 5.75 -0.31 3.77
CA GLU A 92 6.93 -1.17 3.89
C GLU A 92 6.76 -2.48 3.16
N MET A 93 5.63 -3.15 3.32
CA MET A 93 5.32 -4.40 2.64
C MET A 93 5.39 -4.27 1.11
N LYS A 94 4.80 -3.20 0.54
CA LYS A 94 4.84 -2.96 -0.90
C LYS A 94 6.24 -2.56 -1.37
N PHE A 95 6.87 -1.66 -0.63
CA PHE A 95 8.21 -1.17 -0.95
C PHE A 95 9.23 -2.31 -0.95
N THR A 96 9.23 -3.16 0.07
CA THR A 96 10.11 -4.33 0.18
C THR A 96 9.84 -5.31 -0.97
N SER A 97 8.57 -5.61 -1.26
CA SER A 97 8.21 -6.48 -2.40
C SER A 97 8.74 -5.91 -3.72
N TRP A 98 8.54 -4.62 -3.96
CA TRP A 98 9.02 -3.95 -5.17
C TRP A 98 10.55 -3.96 -5.28
N LYS A 99 11.26 -3.75 -4.18
CA LYS A 99 12.73 -3.78 -4.15
C LYS A 99 13.31 -5.16 -4.45
N TYR A 100 12.62 -6.24 -4.09
CA TYR A 100 12.94 -7.60 -4.50
C TYR A 100 12.52 -7.93 -5.95
N GLY A 101 12.05 -6.96 -6.72
CA GLY A 101 11.71 -7.14 -8.14
C GLY A 101 10.34 -7.76 -8.40
N PHE A 102 9.48 -7.92 -7.39
CA PHE A 102 8.14 -8.43 -7.59
C PHE A 102 7.24 -7.44 -8.32
N ASN A 103 6.41 -7.98 -9.22
CA ASN A 103 5.45 -7.19 -9.98
C ASN A 103 4.25 -6.80 -9.11
N ILE A 104 4.05 -5.49 -8.94
CA ILE A 104 2.92 -4.96 -8.18
C ILE A 104 1.89 -4.38 -9.16
N LEU A 105 0.67 -4.91 -9.11
CA LEU A 105 -0.45 -4.44 -9.91
C LEU A 105 -1.47 -3.69 -9.03
N GLU A 106 -1.94 -2.55 -9.51
CA GLU A 106 -3.05 -1.83 -8.90
C GLU A 106 -4.35 -2.15 -9.61
N VAL A 107 -5.33 -2.62 -8.85
CA VAL A 107 -6.70 -2.90 -9.31
C VAL A 107 -7.60 -1.77 -8.81
N PRO A 108 -8.29 -1.03 -9.68
CA PRO A 108 -9.16 0.06 -9.24
C PRO A 108 -10.32 -0.48 -8.42
N ILE A 109 -10.51 0.08 -7.22
CA ILE A 109 -11.65 -0.24 -6.34
C ILE A 109 -12.34 1.05 -5.91
N VAL A 110 -13.62 0.94 -5.58
CA VAL A 110 -14.38 2.02 -4.93
C VAL A 110 -14.35 1.81 -3.42
N PHE A 111 -13.86 2.80 -2.69
CA PHE A 111 -13.83 2.76 -1.23
C PHE A 111 -14.95 3.62 -0.66
N THR A 112 -15.89 2.99 0.04
CA THR A 112 -16.94 3.70 0.79
C THR A 112 -16.58 3.78 2.26
N ASP A 113 -16.79 4.93 2.90
CA ASP A 113 -16.49 5.09 4.33
C ASP A 113 -17.33 4.13 5.19
N ARG A 114 -16.78 3.83 6.35
CA ARG A 114 -17.46 2.93 7.30
C ARG A 114 -18.66 3.64 7.91
N THR A 115 -19.77 2.93 7.97
CA THR A 115 -20.97 3.39 8.68
C THR A 115 -20.90 3.13 10.19
N LYS A 116 -19.99 2.25 10.62
CA LYS A 116 -19.76 1.90 12.03
C LYS A 116 -18.27 1.89 12.35
N GLY A 117 -17.90 2.37 13.53
CA GLY A 117 -16.53 2.43 14.03
C GLY A 117 -15.84 3.77 13.77
N THR A 118 -14.81 4.06 14.53
CA THR A 118 -14.01 5.29 14.42
C THR A 118 -12.73 5.04 13.65
N SER A 119 -12.29 6.05 12.88
CA SER A 119 -10.99 6.03 12.23
C SER A 119 -9.89 6.19 13.28
N LYS A 120 -8.91 5.29 13.29
CA LYS A 120 -7.75 5.34 14.20
C LYS A 120 -6.63 6.25 13.68
N MET A 121 -6.96 7.25 12.88
CA MET A 121 -5.97 8.16 12.30
C MET A 121 -5.68 9.30 13.31
N SER A 122 -4.53 9.23 13.98
CA SER A 122 -4.01 10.32 14.82
C SER A 122 -2.84 11.02 14.11
N ASN A 123 -2.55 12.25 14.50
CA ASN A 123 -1.41 13.01 13.97
C ASN A 123 -0.09 12.29 14.26
N SER A 124 0.03 11.56 15.37
CA SER A 124 1.22 10.78 15.71
C SER A 124 1.45 9.61 14.74
N ILE A 125 0.41 8.90 14.36
CA ILE A 125 0.48 7.80 13.37
C ILE A 125 0.87 8.34 11.99
N PHE A 126 0.39 9.53 11.63
CA PHE A 126 0.77 10.19 10.38
C PHE A 126 2.26 10.57 10.37
N MET A 127 2.74 11.20 11.44
CA MET A 127 4.15 11.59 11.56
C MET A 127 5.09 10.39 11.61
N GLU A 128 4.71 9.32 12.28
CA GLU A 128 5.46 8.06 12.29
C GLU A 128 5.59 7.49 10.88
N ALA A 129 4.50 7.46 10.12
CA ALA A 129 4.53 7.00 8.72
C ALA A 129 5.39 7.93 7.84
N PHE A 130 5.29 9.25 8.04
CA PHE A 130 6.06 10.23 7.29
C PHE A 130 7.57 10.06 7.48
N LEU A 131 8.05 9.97 8.72
CA LEU A 131 9.46 9.74 9.02
C LEU A 131 9.90 8.32 8.66
N GLY A 132 9.03 7.34 8.85
CA GLY A 132 9.28 5.94 8.51
C GLY A 132 9.57 5.74 7.02
N VAL A 133 8.93 6.48 6.11
CA VAL A 133 9.19 6.41 4.66
C VAL A 133 10.61 6.86 4.34
N ILE A 134 11.09 7.94 4.94
CA ILE A 134 12.48 8.40 4.78
C ILE A 134 13.45 7.34 5.29
N GLN A 135 13.19 6.80 6.48
CA GLN A 135 14.01 5.74 7.08
C GLN A 135 14.06 4.48 6.20
N MET A 136 12.91 4.05 5.65
CA MET A 136 12.84 2.93 4.70
C MET A 136 13.72 3.18 3.49
N LYS A 137 13.64 4.38 2.91
CA LYS A 137 14.45 4.75 1.74
C LYS A 137 15.94 4.69 2.07
N ILE A 138 16.37 5.29 3.16
CA ILE A 138 17.78 5.29 3.57
C ILE A 138 18.26 3.86 3.82
N LYS A 139 17.55 3.07 4.62
CA LYS A 139 17.90 1.67 4.89
C LYS A 139 17.98 0.84 3.60
N SER A 140 17.12 1.12 2.62
CA SER A 140 17.13 0.39 1.35
C SER A 140 18.37 0.60 0.50
N LEU A 141 19.16 1.65 0.74
CA LEU A 141 20.41 1.91 0.04
C LEU A 141 21.56 1.02 0.54
N PHE A 142 21.44 0.50 1.76
CA PHE A 142 22.47 -0.32 2.43
C PHE A 142 22.05 -1.78 2.56
N ARG A 143 20.89 -2.16 2.01
CA ARG A 143 20.38 -3.52 2.08
C ARG A 143 20.60 -4.23 0.75
N ASP A 144 21.13 -5.46 0.82
CA ASP A 144 21.13 -6.38 -0.32
C ASP A 144 19.72 -6.87 -0.64
N TRP A 145 19.35 -6.77 -1.92
CA TRP A 145 18.04 -7.14 -2.44
C TRP A 145 18.11 -8.36 -3.35
N GLU A 146 19.17 -9.16 -3.26
CA GLU A 146 19.28 -10.40 -4.00
C GLU A 146 18.39 -11.49 -3.39
N VAL A 147 17.72 -12.27 -4.26
CA VAL A 147 16.84 -13.39 -3.88
C VAL A 147 17.64 -14.68 -3.90
#